data_62dde3ae1724a3af42beac43b374c91d
#
_entry.id   62dde3ae1724a3af42beac43b374c91d
#
_cell.length_a   1.000
_cell.length_b   1.000
_cell.length_c   1.000
_cell.angle_alpha   90.00
_cell.angle_beta   90.00
_cell.angle_gamma   90.00
#
_symmetry.space_group_name_H-M   'P 1'
#
loop_
_entity.id
_entity.type
_entity.pdbx_description
1 polymer ?
#
loop_
_entity_poly.entity_id
_entity_poly.type
_entity_poly.pdbx_seq_one_letter_code
_entity_poly.pdbx_strand_id
1 'polypeptide(L)'
;PITLVSDCAGDRYDKPLLSVAMARGIAPQQLVKESGRDAAQRLNVRLLAHTHALRIDAARQRLRTTRGNLAYRHLVLAHGAQTGLPSPLSAANCWRINHLSDYLKLRTALQAGPQRIAIVGAGLIGSELANDLALGGHQVTLLDSQPEPLARWQDQGAGAQLLQAWQALPIRFIGGIELTAVQRIDGGDQPRYRLSSACGQQFEADQVIAATGLQTPSRLARSAALDWDCGIAVDPATMGSSQPGIYALGDCASVAGTVSRFIEPISRQASTLAAAICGCQPLRYESRPVVVRVKTSSCPLTLPGATL
;
A
#
# COMPACT_ATOMS: atom_id res chain seq x y z
N PRO A 1 -21.47 -14.75 -15.02
CA PRO A 1 -20.08 -15.12 -14.68
C PRO A 1 -19.32 -13.90 -14.20
N ILE A 2 -18.43 -14.08 -13.22
CA ILE A 2 -17.56 -13.05 -12.69
C ILE A 2 -16.17 -13.25 -13.28
N THR A 3 -15.53 -12.15 -13.72
CA THR A 3 -14.13 -12.16 -14.17
C THR A 3 -13.31 -11.26 -13.25
N LEU A 4 -12.28 -11.79 -12.64
CA LEU A 4 -11.29 -11.04 -11.86
C LEU A 4 -10.08 -10.74 -12.76
N VAL A 5 -9.75 -9.46 -12.90
CA VAL A 5 -8.55 -9.00 -13.61
C VAL A 5 -7.54 -8.56 -12.57
N SER A 6 -6.34 -9.15 -12.59
CA SER A 6 -5.27 -8.85 -11.64
C SER A 6 -3.94 -8.67 -12.36
N ASP A 7 -3.18 -7.65 -11.99
CA ASP A 7 -1.83 -7.39 -12.52
C ASP A 7 -0.75 -8.35 -11.96
N CYS A 8 -1.11 -9.12 -10.93
CA CYS A 8 -0.29 -10.16 -10.32
C CYS A 8 -0.92 -11.55 -10.47
N ALA A 9 -0.39 -12.56 -9.81
CA ALA A 9 -0.92 -13.94 -9.82
C ALA A 9 -2.33 -14.06 -9.25
N GLY A 10 -2.79 -13.05 -8.50
CA GLY A 10 -4.09 -13.08 -7.83
C GLY A 10 -4.11 -13.86 -6.53
N ASP A 11 -2.94 -14.17 -5.97
CA ASP A 11 -2.79 -14.90 -4.73
C ASP A 11 -3.42 -14.16 -3.55
N ARG A 12 -4.02 -14.92 -2.66
CA ARG A 12 -4.59 -14.43 -1.42
C ARG A 12 -3.54 -14.43 -0.31
N TYR A 13 -3.28 -13.27 0.25
CA TYR A 13 -2.35 -13.08 1.37
C TYR A 13 -2.81 -11.94 2.26
N ASP A 14 -2.28 -11.90 3.50
CA ASP A 14 -2.53 -10.79 4.41
C ASP A 14 -1.53 -9.66 4.15
N LYS A 15 -1.94 -8.66 3.38
CA LYS A 15 -1.09 -7.51 3.06
C LYS A 15 -0.43 -6.85 4.29
N PRO A 16 -1.11 -6.70 5.46
CA PRO A 16 -0.49 -6.17 6.66
C PRO A 16 0.68 -6.99 7.23
N LEU A 17 0.86 -8.24 6.82
CA LEU A 17 2.00 -9.04 7.26
C LEU A 17 3.31 -8.64 6.57
N LEU A 18 3.25 -7.96 5.42
CA LEU A 18 4.45 -7.57 4.67
C LEU A 18 5.38 -6.62 5.44
N SER A 19 4.87 -5.90 6.42
CA SER A 19 5.65 -4.97 7.26
C SER A 19 6.12 -5.56 8.60
N VAL A 20 5.87 -6.86 8.84
CA VAL A 20 6.23 -7.53 10.11
C VAL A 20 6.69 -8.98 9.93
N ALA A 21 6.85 -9.44 8.70
CA ALA A 21 7.07 -10.85 8.41
C ALA A 21 8.49 -11.31 8.77
N MET A 22 9.51 -10.45 8.66
CA MET A 22 10.88 -10.79 9.03
C MET A 22 11.03 -10.97 10.54
N ALA A 23 10.57 -9.98 11.31
CA ALA A 23 10.59 -10.04 12.77
C ALA A 23 9.83 -11.23 13.35
N ARG A 24 8.81 -11.72 12.63
CA ARG A 24 8.03 -12.89 13.02
C ARG A 24 8.57 -14.20 12.49
N GLY A 25 9.71 -14.20 11.80
CA GLY A 25 10.29 -15.40 11.20
C GLY A 25 9.42 -16.06 10.12
N ILE A 26 8.49 -15.31 9.51
CA ILE A 26 7.60 -15.86 8.48
C ILE A 26 8.39 -15.99 7.16
N ALA A 27 8.49 -17.22 6.68
CA ALA A 27 9.12 -17.48 5.41
C ALA A 27 8.27 -16.92 4.24
N PRO A 28 8.90 -16.45 3.14
CA PRO A 28 8.18 -15.90 1.99
C PRO A 28 7.04 -16.77 1.47
N GLN A 29 7.24 -18.08 1.44
CA GLN A 29 6.27 -19.07 0.95
C GLN A 29 5.03 -19.18 1.85
N GLN A 30 5.16 -18.86 3.13
CA GLN A 30 4.07 -18.91 4.12
C GLN A 30 3.16 -17.66 4.06
N LEU A 31 3.56 -16.63 3.32
CA LEU A 31 2.74 -15.43 3.15
C LEU A 31 1.53 -15.68 2.25
N VAL A 32 1.62 -16.58 1.29
CA VAL A 32 0.51 -16.96 0.42
C VAL A 32 -0.38 -17.96 1.15
N LYS A 33 -1.62 -17.56 1.43
CA LYS A 33 -2.63 -18.42 2.06
C LYS A 33 -3.33 -19.33 1.07
N GLU A 34 -3.48 -18.87 -0.16
CA GLU A 34 -4.19 -19.57 -1.22
C GLU A 34 -3.73 -19.00 -2.57
N SER A 35 -3.43 -19.86 -3.54
CA SER A 35 -3.07 -19.40 -4.87
C SER A 35 -4.26 -18.72 -5.55
N GLY A 36 -3.98 -17.76 -6.45
CA GLY A 36 -5.04 -17.11 -7.22
C GLY A 36 -5.86 -18.09 -8.04
N ARG A 37 -5.22 -19.17 -8.53
CA ARG A 37 -5.88 -20.26 -9.26
C ARG A 37 -6.87 -21.03 -8.39
N ASP A 38 -6.45 -21.45 -7.21
CA ASP A 38 -7.31 -22.22 -6.28
C ASP A 38 -8.46 -21.35 -5.76
N ALA A 39 -8.18 -20.09 -5.44
CA ALA A 39 -9.19 -19.12 -5.05
C ALA A 39 -10.23 -18.92 -6.17
N ALA A 40 -9.80 -18.78 -7.42
CA ALA A 40 -10.69 -18.64 -8.56
C ALA A 40 -11.56 -19.88 -8.78
N GLN A 41 -10.98 -21.07 -8.64
CA GLN A 41 -11.71 -22.33 -8.73
C GLN A 41 -12.76 -22.45 -7.62
N ARG A 42 -12.37 -22.22 -6.37
CA ARG A 42 -13.26 -22.27 -5.20
C ARG A 42 -14.43 -21.27 -5.29
N LEU A 43 -14.14 -20.07 -5.79
CA LEU A 43 -15.12 -19.00 -5.95
C LEU A 43 -15.93 -19.10 -7.25
N ASN A 44 -15.62 -20.06 -8.13
CA ASN A 44 -16.21 -20.19 -9.47
C ASN A 44 -16.16 -18.89 -10.27
N VAL A 45 -14.98 -18.24 -10.30
CA VAL A 45 -14.72 -17.02 -11.04
C VAL A 45 -13.61 -17.23 -12.07
N ARG A 46 -13.65 -16.50 -13.17
CA ARG A 46 -12.58 -16.49 -14.15
C ARG A 46 -11.48 -15.53 -13.70
N LEU A 47 -10.26 -16.02 -13.49
CA LEU A 47 -9.10 -15.19 -13.20
C LEU A 47 -8.30 -14.89 -14.48
N LEU A 48 -8.05 -13.61 -14.73
CA LEU A 48 -7.07 -13.10 -15.67
C LEU A 48 -5.88 -12.55 -14.90
N ALA A 49 -5.01 -13.45 -14.46
CA ALA A 49 -3.77 -13.12 -13.78
C ALA A 49 -2.78 -12.41 -14.73
N HIS A 50 -1.85 -11.61 -14.16
CA HIS A 50 -0.82 -10.86 -14.90
C HIS A 50 -1.41 -10.04 -16.05
N THR A 51 -2.56 -9.41 -15.79
CA THR A 51 -3.33 -8.66 -16.77
C THR A 51 -3.62 -7.26 -16.25
N HIS A 52 -3.10 -6.25 -16.95
CA HIS A 52 -3.32 -4.85 -16.56
C HIS A 52 -4.59 -4.29 -17.20
N ALA A 53 -5.42 -3.62 -16.41
CA ALA A 53 -6.48 -2.77 -16.88
C ALA A 53 -5.89 -1.45 -17.42
N LEU A 54 -6.21 -1.13 -18.67
CA LEU A 54 -5.58 -0.01 -19.37
C LEU A 54 -6.51 1.20 -19.50
N ARG A 55 -7.77 0.96 -19.86
CA ARG A 55 -8.76 2.01 -20.12
C ARG A 55 -10.17 1.44 -19.97
N ILE A 56 -11.10 2.27 -19.54
CA ILE A 56 -12.54 1.98 -19.49
C ILE A 56 -13.21 2.82 -20.58
N ASP A 57 -14.05 2.16 -21.40
CA ASP A 57 -15.03 2.81 -22.29
C ASP A 57 -16.40 2.61 -21.65
N ALA A 58 -16.85 3.61 -20.90
CA ALA A 58 -18.08 3.52 -20.12
C ALA A 58 -19.31 3.47 -21.06
N ALA A 59 -19.31 4.22 -22.17
CA ALA A 59 -20.42 4.26 -23.13
C ALA A 59 -20.64 2.91 -23.82
N ARG A 60 -19.56 2.17 -24.08
CA ARG A 60 -19.64 0.84 -24.71
C ARG A 60 -19.58 -0.29 -23.69
N GLN A 61 -19.51 0.01 -22.39
CA GLN A 61 -19.34 -0.96 -21.30
C GLN A 61 -18.20 -1.95 -21.56
N ARG A 62 -17.01 -1.43 -21.90
CA ARG A 62 -15.82 -2.21 -22.20
C ARG A 62 -14.63 -1.81 -21.36
N LEU A 63 -13.95 -2.80 -20.80
CA LEU A 63 -12.65 -2.65 -20.16
C LEU A 63 -11.57 -3.13 -21.15
N ARG A 64 -10.65 -2.23 -21.54
CA ARG A 64 -9.46 -2.61 -22.29
C ARG A 64 -8.38 -3.10 -21.34
N THR A 65 -7.81 -4.24 -21.62
CA THR A 65 -6.73 -4.84 -20.86
C THR A 65 -5.53 -5.17 -21.75
N THR A 66 -4.41 -5.58 -21.15
CA THR A 66 -3.24 -6.11 -21.89
C THR A 66 -3.54 -7.43 -22.64
N ARG A 67 -4.65 -8.10 -22.31
CA ARG A 67 -5.10 -9.34 -22.98
C ARG A 67 -6.36 -9.15 -23.82
N GLY A 68 -6.67 -7.91 -24.23
CA GLY A 68 -7.83 -7.59 -25.06
C GLY A 68 -8.95 -6.88 -24.31
N ASN A 69 -10.11 -6.79 -24.95
CA ASN A 69 -11.26 -6.07 -24.42
C ASN A 69 -12.23 -7.04 -23.74
N LEU A 70 -12.74 -6.63 -22.59
CA LEU A 70 -13.77 -7.33 -21.82
C LEU A 70 -15.05 -6.48 -21.80
N ALA A 71 -16.17 -7.04 -22.25
CA ALA A 71 -17.47 -6.44 -22.03
C ALA A 71 -17.91 -6.69 -20.58
N TYR A 72 -18.62 -5.74 -19.99
CA TYR A 72 -19.17 -5.86 -18.64
C TYR A 72 -20.59 -5.31 -18.57
N ARG A 73 -21.39 -5.84 -17.68
CA ARG A 73 -22.64 -5.24 -17.21
C ARG A 73 -22.40 -4.43 -15.95
N HIS A 74 -21.55 -4.97 -15.07
CA HIS A 74 -21.09 -4.32 -13.85
C HIS A 74 -19.57 -4.39 -13.80
N LEU A 75 -18.90 -3.27 -13.56
CA LEU A 75 -17.47 -3.16 -13.39
C LEU A 75 -17.17 -2.68 -11.98
N VAL A 76 -16.44 -3.48 -11.22
CA VAL A 76 -15.99 -3.11 -9.86
C VAL A 76 -14.52 -2.76 -9.91
N LEU A 77 -14.18 -1.53 -9.49
CA LEU A 77 -12.83 -1.03 -9.37
C LEU A 77 -12.34 -1.25 -7.93
N ALA A 78 -11.39 -2.17 -7.77
CA ALA A 78 -10.78 -2.52 -6.48
C ALA A 78 -9.24 -2.52 -6.60
N HIS A 79 -8.69 -1.59 -7.42
CA HIS A 79 -7.27 -1.57 -7.75
C HIS A 79 -6.38 -0.97 -6.64
N GLY A 80 -6.98 -0.53 -5.53
CA GLY A 80 -6.26 -0.06 -4.36
C GLY A 80 -5.51 1.26 -4.58
N ALA A 81 -4.43 1.43 -3.84
CA ALA A 81 -3.54 2.58 -3.90
C ALA A 81 -2.08 2.13 -4.09
N GLN A 82 -1.21 3.05 -4.47
CA GLN A 82 0.23 2.83 -4.66
C GLN A 82 1.02 3.76 -3.75
N THR A 83 2.25 3.38 -3.39
CA THR A 83 3.15 4.28 -2.69
C THR A 83 3.46 5.48 -3.59
N GLY A 84 3.22 6.68 -3.09
CA GLY A 84 3.63 7.91 -3.73
C GLY A 84 5.16 8.02 -3.77
N LEU A 85 5.68 8.59 -4.83
CA LEU A 85 7.11 8.85 -4.98
C LEU A 85 7.34 10.34 -5.20
N PRO A 86 7.30 11.17 -4.11
CA PRO A 86 7.68 12.56 -4.25
C PRO A 86 9.17 12.66 -4.64
N SER A 87 9.52 13.68 -5.44
CA SER A 87 10.93 13.96 -5.74
C SER A 87 11.72 14.09 -4.43
N PRO A 88 12.94 13.53 -4.38
CA PRO A 88 13.74 12.91 -5.44
C PRO A 88 13.59 11.39 -5.56
N LEU A 89 12.57 10.78 -4.95
CA LEU A 89 12.34 9.33 -5.02
C LEU A 89 11.80 8.93 -6.40
N SER A 90 12.25 7.77 -6.88
CA SER A 90 11.77 7.19 -8.14
C SER A 90 11.72 5.67 -8.05
N ALA A 91 10.98 5.05 -8.96
CA ALA A 91 10.92 3.59 -9.05
C ALA A 91 12.27 2.93 -9.41
N ALA A 92 13.24 3.71 -9.92
CA ALA A 92 14.57 3.22 -10.27
C ALA A 92 15.52 3.20 -9.07
N ASN A 93 15.25 3.98 -8.02
CA ASN A 93 16.15 4.16 -6.89
C ASN A 93 15.58 3.73 -5.54
N CYS A 94 14.32 3.25 -5.48
CA CYS A 94 13.74 2.78 -4.22
C CYS A 94 12.70 1.67 -4.40
N TRP A 95 12.58 0.84 -3.38
CA TRP A 95 11.53 -0.16 -3.23
C TRP A 95 10.23 0.49 -2.78
N ARG A 96 9.11 -0.08 -3.22
CA ARG A 96 7.76 0.26 -2.75
C ARG A 96 7.08 -1.00 -2.24
N ILE A 97 7.05 -1.17 -0.94
CA ILE A 97 6.52 -2.40 -0.32
C ILE A 97 5.00 -2.24 -0.15
N ASN A 98 4.28 -2.49 -1.22
CA ASN A 98 2.83 -2.42 -1.27
C ASN A 98 2.19 -3.70 -1.83
N HIS A 99 2.96 -4.53 -2.52
CA HIS A 99 2.57 -5.81 -3.09
C HIS A 99 3.50 -6.94 -2.62
N LEU A 100 2.96 -8.16 -2.56
CA LEU A 100 3.74 -9.34 -2.20
C LEU A 100 4.93 -9.54 -3.15
N SER A 101 4.74 -9.33 -4.45
CA SER A 101 5.82 -9.46 -5.44
C SER A 101 7.00 -8.53 -5.17
N ASP A 102 6.74 -7.29 -4.75
CA ASP A 102 7.81 -6.33 -4.45
C ASP A 102 8.49 -6.67 -3.12
N TYR A 103 7.72 -7.13 -2.13
CA TYR A 103 8.26 -7.65 -0.88
C TYR A 103 9.17 -8.86 -1.10
N LEU A 104 8.77 -9.82 -1.95
CA LEU A 104 9.58 -11.01 -2.27
C LEU A 104 10.88 -10.63 -2.96
N LYS A 105 10.87 -9.67 -3.88
CA LYS A 105 12.09 -9.15 -4.51
C LYS A 105 13.03 -8.49 -3.49
N LEU A 106 12.48 -7.66 -2.59
CA LEU A 106 13.26 -7.08 -1.48
C LEU A 106 13.88 -8.19 -0.63
N ARG A 107 13.09 -9.19 -0.22
CA ARG A 107 13.59 -10.34 0.57
C ARG A 107 14.74 -11.06 -0.13
N THR A 108 14.67 -11.21 -1.45
CA THR A 108 15.76 -11.80 -2.25
C THR A 108 16.99 -10.89 -2.23
N ALA A 109 16.85 -9.59 -2.40
CA ALA A 109 17.97 -8.65 -2.33
C ALA A 109 18.66 -8.61 -0.94
N LEU A 110 17.90 -8.92 0.11
CA LEU A 110 18.40 -8.95 1.49
C LEU A 110 19.06 -10.29 1.90
N GLN A 111 19.06 -11.33 1.05
CA GLN A 111 19.68 -12.62 1.34
C GLN A 111 21.22 -12.56 1.43
N ALA A 112 21.84 -11.52 0.89
CA ALA A 112 23.30 -11.33 0.92
C ALA A 112 23.87 -11.06 2.35
N GLY A 113 23.01 -10.99 3.38
CA GLY A 113 23.39 -10.74 4.76
C GLY A 113 22.95 -9.35 5.27
N PRO A 114 23.46 -8.91 6.43
CA PRO A 114 23.15 -7.61 7.01
C PRO A 114 23.46 -6.47 6.05
N GLN A 115 22.50 -5.56 5.87
CA GLN A 115 22.61 -4.41 4.96
C GLN A 115 22.20 -3.12 5.66
N ARG A 116 22.66 -1.98 5.13
CA ARG A 116 22.20 -0.64 5.51
C ARG A 116 20.98 -0.27 4.68
N ILE A 117 19.86 -0.02 5.34
CA ILE A 117 18.59 0.26 4.67
C ILE A 117 18.14 1.68 5.05
N ALA A 118 17.95 2.53 4.06
CA ALA A 118 17.29 3.82 4.25
C ALA A 118 15.79 3.67 3.97
N ILE A 119 14.96 4.09 4.92
CA ILE A 119 13.51 4.16 4.73
C ILE A 119 13.12 5.64 4.74
N VAL A 120 12.39 6.07 3.73
CA VAL A 120 11.90 7.45 3.62
C VAL A 120 10.40 7.47 3.91
N GLY A 121 10.02 8.15 4.97
CA GLY A 121 8.67 8.21 5.52
C GLY A 121 8.53 7.39 6.81
N ALA A 122 8.30 8.05 7.94
CA ALA A 122 8.14 7.44 9.27
C ALA A 122 6.65 7.39 9.72
N GLY A 123 5.73 7.23 8.76
CA GLY A 123 4.34 6.89 9.03
C GLY A 123 4.17 5.44 9.51
N LEU A 124 2.95 4.92 9.53
CA LEU A 124 2.63 3.55 9.99
C LEU A 124 3.50 2.49 9.33
N ILE A 125 3.51 2.45 7.99
CA ILE A 125 4.23 1.43 7.23
C ILE A 125 5.74 1.57 7.38
N GLY A 126 6.26 2.80 7.32
CA GLY A 126 7.70 3.04 7.47
C GLY A 126 8.22 2.67 8.85
N SER A 127 7.48 2.98 9.90
CA SER A 127 7.82 2.60 11.28
C SER A 127 7.76 1.09 11.49
N GLU A 128 6.75 0.41 10.94
CA GLU A 128 6.65 -1.05 11.00
C GLU A 128 7.79 -1.74 10.25
N LEU A 129 8.11 -1.28 9.02
CA LEU A 129 9.22 -1.80 8.23
C LEU A 129 10.57 -1.55 8.89
N ALA A 130 10.77 -0.38 9.50
CA ALA A 130 12.01 -0.09 10.23
C ALA A 130 12.24 -1.10 11.37
N ASN A 131 11.20 -1.35 12.15
CA ASN A 131 11.24 -2.33 13.22
C ASN A 131 11.45 -3.76 12.69
N ASP A 132 10.73 -4.15 11.62
CA ASP A 132 10.79 -5.48 11.01
C ASP A 132 12.18 -5.81 10.47
N LEU A 133 12.75 -4.87 9.71
CA LEU A 133 14.07 -5.01 9.08
C LEU A 133 15.20 -4.98 10.11
N ALA A 134 15.11 -4.15 11.14
CA ALA A 134 16.09 -4.11 12.22
C ALA A 134 16.11 -5.42 13.01
N LEU A 135 14.96 -5.97 13.36
CA LEU A 135 14.84 -7.29 13.98
C LEU A 135 15.27 -8.42 13.03
N GLY A 136 15.19 -8.19 11.71
CA GLY A 136 15.72 -9.06 10.67
C GLY A 136 17.26 -9.00 10.51
N GLY A 137 17.96 -8.21 11.34
CA GLY A 137 19.42 -8.12 11.36
C GLY A 137 20.04 -7.04 10.47
N HIS A 138 19.23 -6.10 9.96
CA HIS A 138 19.70 -4.98 9.13
C HIS A 138 19.89 -3.70 9.93
N GLN A 139 20.75 -2.79 9.46
CA GLN A 139 20.90 -1.44 10.01
C GLN A 139 19.93 -0.50 9.30
N VAL A 140 19.06 0.16 10.03
CA VAL A 140 18.02 1.01 9.45
C VAL A 140 18.24 2.48 9.75
N THR A 141 18.24 3.32 8.72
CA THR A 141 18.10 4.77 8.84
C THR A 141 16.70 5.15 8.37
N LEU A 142 15.86 5.61 9.30
CA LEU A 142 14.50 6.05 9.03
C LEU A 142 14.47 7.57 8.94
N LEU A 143 14.10 8.10 7.77
CA LEU A 143 14.11 9.52 7.43
C LEU A 143 12.68 10.04 7.28
N ASP A 144 12.37 11.20 7.87
CA ASP A 144 11.07 11.86 7.68
C ASP A 144 11.21 13.38 7.67
N SER A 145 10.35 14.07 6.96
CA SER A 145 10.21 15.53 7.01
C SER A 145 9.60 16.02 8.32
N GLN A 146 8.86 15.17 9.02
CA GLN A 146 8.32 15.46 10.33
C GLN A 146 9.36 15.22 11.44
N PRO A 147 9.29 15.95 12.56
CA PRO A 147 10.28 15.85 13.64
C PRO A 147 10.21 14.52 14.39
N GLU A 148 9.08 13.82 14.36
CA GLU A 148 8.84 12.56 15.08
C GLU A 148 8.22 11.50 14.17
N PRO A 149 8.50 10.21 14.42
CA PRO A 149 7.76 9.15 13.76
C PRO A 149 6.29 9.17 14.19
N LEU A 150 5.38 8.69 13.34
CA LEU A 150 3.95 8.71 13.59
C LEU A 150 3.41 10.11 13.93
N ALA A 151 3.91 11.16 13.32
CA ALA A 151 3.60 12.56 13.63
C ALA A 151 2.09 12.88 13.67
N ARG A 152 1.24 12.13 12.97
CA ARG A 152 -0.23 12.27 13.04
C ARG A 152 -0.81 11.93 14.42
N TRP A 153 -0.05 11.23 15.26
CA TRP A 153 -0.41 10.82 16.63
C TRP A 153 0.55 11.35 17.66
N GLN A 154 1.18 12.51 17.40
CA GLN A 154 2.12 13.14 18.32
C GLN A 154 1.47 13.44 19.67
N ASP A 155 0.21 13.89 19.69
CA ASP A 155 -0.54 14.20 20.91
C ASP A 155 -0.74 12.98 21.83
N GLN A 156 -0.64 11.76 21.30
CA GLN A 156 -0.67 10.51 22.05
C GLN A 156 0.73 10.03 22.46
N GLY A 157 1.79 10.78 22.13
CA GLY A 157 3.15 10.40 22.42
C GLY A 157 3.62 9.13 21.70
N ALA A 158 2.97 8.76 20.58
CA ALA A 158 3.25 7.52 19.86
C ALA A 158 4.68 7.49 19.31
N GLY A 159 5.17 8.62 18.78
CA GLY A 159 6.54 8.77 18.30
C GLY A 159 7.58 8.55 19.38
N ALA A 160 7.40 9.20 20.54
CA ALA A 160 8.30 9.09 21.68
C ALA A 160 8.40 7.63 22.20
N GLN A 161 7.26 6.92 22.27
CA GLN A 161 7.23 5.51 22.67
C GLN A 161 8.02 4.63 21.71
N LEU A 162 7.88 4.83 20.40
CA LEU A 162 8.66 4.10 19.40
C LEU A 162 10.15 4.41 19.50
N LEU A 163 10.53 5.69 19.61
CA LEU A 163 11.93 6.10 19.73
C LEU A 163 12.59 5.49 20.98
N GLN A 164 11.89 5.43 22.09
CA GLN A 164 12.37 4.76 23.30
C GLN A 164 12.57 3.26 23.08
N ALA A 165 11.61 2.57 22.47
CA ALA A 165 11.72 1.14 22.20
C ALA A 165 12.83 0.82 21.19
N TRP A 166 13.13 1.71 20.26
CA TRP A 166 14.16 1.54 19.24
C TRP A 166 15.58 1.80 19.73
N GLN A 167 15.78 2.33 20.95
CA GLN A 167 17.12 2.53 21.52
C GLN A 167 17.96 1.24 21.60
N ALA A 168 17.29 0.08 21.73
CA ALA A 168 17.92 -1.24 21.76
C ALA A 168 18.06 -1.89 20.36
N LEU A 169 17.62 -1.22 19.31
CA LEU A 169 17.61 -1.73 17.95
C LEU A 169 18.54 -0.92 17.04
N PRO A 170 19.07 -1.52 15.97
CA PRO A 170 19.91 -0.81 15.00
C PRO A 170 19.06 0.11 14.08
N ILE A 171 18.24 0.97 14.69
CA ILE A 171 17.41 1.97 14.03
C ILE A 171 17.88 3.36 14.41
N ARG A 172 18.25 4.16 13.40
CA ARG A 172 18.53 5.57 13.54
C ARG A 172 17.39 6.37 12.91
N PHE A 173 16.60 7.06 13.71
CA PHE A 173 15.59 8.00 13.21
C PHE A 173 16.20 9.39 13.02
N ILE A 174 15.87 10.05 11.91
CA ILE A 174 16.26 11.43 11.60
C ILE A 174 15.02 12.14 11.07
N GLY A 175 14.46 12.99 11.91
CA GLY A 175 13.30 13.84 11.58
C GLY A 175 13.71 15.21 11.06
N GLY A 176 12.74 15.93 10.48
CA GLY A 176 12.95 17.27 9.93
C GLY A 176 13.85 17.28 8.69
N ILE A 177 13.96 16.15 7.98
CA ILE A 177 14.85 16.00 6.82
C ILE A 177 14.06 16.10 5.52
N GLU A 178 14.44 17.04 4.67
CA GLU A 178 13.99 17.14 3.28
C GLU A 178 15.08 16.61 2.35
N LEU A 179 14.78 15.54 1.63
CA LEU A 179 15.70 14.96 0.65
C LEU A 179 15.68 15.75 -0.65
N THR A 180 16.87 16.02 -1.20
CA THR A 180 17.04 16.71 -2.48
C THR A 180 17.57 15.80 -3.58
N ALA A 181 18.25 14.69 -3.21
CA ALA A 181 18.74 13.72 -4.19
C ALA A 181 18.77 12.31 -3.60
N VAL A 182 18.53 11.32 -4.46
CA VAL A 182 18.83 9.90 -4.24
C VAL A 182 19.58 9.39 -5.46
N GLN A 183 20.87 9.14 -5.29
CA GLN A 183 21.77 8.76 -6.38
C GLN A 183 22.32 7.36 -6.14
N ARG A 184 22.36 6.56 -7.21
CA ARG A 184 23.09 5.32 -7.18
C ARG A 184 24.60 5.63 -7.25
N ILE A 185 25.38 4.97 -6.38
CA ILE A 185 26.82 5.09 -6.35
C ILE A 185 27.38 3.82 -7.00
N ASP A 186 28.18 3.98 -8.04
CA ASP A 186 28.90 2.87 -8.68
C ASP A 186 30.16 2.55 -7.89
N GLY A 187 30.53 1.28 -7.75
CA GLY A 187 31.77 0.88 -7.09
C GLY A 187 31.74 -0.42 -6.28
N GLY A 188 30.92 -1.38 -6.64
CA GLY A 188 30.90 -2.72 -5.99
C GLY A 188 29.88 -3.66 -6.61
N ASP A 189 29.93 -4.93 -6.20
CA ASP A 189 29.01 -5.98 -6.68
C ASP A 189 27.55 -5.78 -6.25
N GLN A 190 27.31 -4.89 -5.28
CA GLN A 190 25.98 -4.57 -4.77
C GLN A 190 25.64 -3.10 -5.02
N PRO A 191 24.39 -2.78 -5.35
CA PRO A 191 23.96 -1.40 -5.51
C PRO A 191 24.14 -0.64 -4.20
N ARG A 192 24.64 0.58 -4.27
CA ARG A 192 24.71 1.54 -3.16
C ARG A 192 24.03 2.82 -3.56
N TYR A 193 23.47 3.49 -2.59
CA TYR A 193 22.76 4.75 -2.78
C TYR A 193 23.29 5.80 -1.82
N ARG A 194 23.39 7.03 -2.32
CA ARG A 194 23.64 8.23 -1.51
C ARG A 194 22.36 9.07 -1.54
N LEU A 195 21.85 9.36 -0.35
CA LEU A 195 20.74 10.25 -0.13
C LEU A 195 21.28 11.57 0.38
N SER A 196 20.94 12.69 -0.25
CA SER A 196 21.36 14.03 0.15
C SER A 196 20.16 14.85 0.60
N SER A 197 20.33 15.65 1.64
CA SER A 197 19.29 16.52 2.16
C SER A 197 19.55 18.00 1.84
N ALA A 198 18.52 18.83 1.98
CA ALA A 198 18.60 20.27 1.79
C ALA A 198 19.57 20.97 2.76
N CYS A 199 19.75 20.41 3.97
CA CYS A 199 20.72 20.92 4.96
C CYS A 199 22.15 20.38 4.75
N GLY A 200 22.43 19.70 3.63
CA GLY A 200 23.78 19.21 3.30
C GLY A 200 24.16 17.88 3.95
N GLN A 201 23.29 17.24 4.73
CA GLN A 201 23.57 15.93 5.29
C GLN A 201 23.52 14.86 4.18
N GLN A 202 24.36 13.84 4.30
CA GLN A 202 24.42 12.71 3.39
C GLN A 202 24.29 11.40 4.14
N PHE A 203 23.57 10.45 3.54
CA PHE A 203 23.35 9.12 4.08
C PHE A 203 23.68 8.10 3.00
N GLU A 204 24.36 7.02 3.36
CA GLU A 204 24.62 5.90 2.46
C GLU A 204 23.77 4.70 2.88
N ALA A 205 23.22 4.02 1.88
CA ALA A 205 22.42 2.82 2.06
C ALA A 205 22.68 1.82 0.93
N ASP A 206 22.52 0.54 1.24
CA ASP A 206 22.58 -0.53 0.26
C ASP A 206 21.19 -0.74 -0.37
N GLN A 207 20.11 -0.39 0.35
CA GLN A 207 18.74 -0.39 -0.15
C GLN A 207 18.01 0.88 0.30
N VAL A 208 17.11 1.36 -0.55
CA VAL A 208 16.22 2.49 -0.23
C VAL A 208 14.77 2.04 -0.34
N ILE A 209 13.97 2.33 0.66
CA ILE A 209 12.53 2.01 0.69
C ILE A 209 11.74 3.30 0.81
N ALA A 210 10.76 3.50 -0.08
CA ALA A 210 9.80 4.58 0.03
C ALA A 210 8.56 4.14 0.82
N ALA A 211 8.28 4.86 1.91
CA ALA A 211 7.08 4.70 2.75
C ALA A 211 6.33 6.04 2.91
N THR A 212 6.33 6.85 1.86
CA THR A 212 5.89 8.24 1.78
C THR A 212 4.38 8.42 1.62
N GLY A 213 3.61 7.45 2.06
CA GLY A 213 2.15 7.43 1.97
C GLY A 213 1.64 6.82 0.68
N LEU A 214 0.32 6.63 0.62
CA LEU A 214 -0.37 6.00 -0.49
C LEU A 214 -1.15 7.02 -1.31
N GLN A 215 -1.16 6.83 -2.62
CA GLN A 215 -1.93 7.62 -3.59
C GLN A 215 -2.74 6.68 -4.48
N THR A 216 -3.98 7.04 -4.76
CA THR A 216 -4.84 6.29 -5.67
C THR A 216 -4.52 6.66 -7.12
N PRO A 217 -4.21 5.70 -8.02
CA PRO A 217 -4.01 6.00 -9.42
C PRO A 217 -5.30 6.42 -10.11
N SER A 218 -5.33 7.61 -10.72
CA SER A 218 -6.53 8.20 -11.33
C SER A 218 -6.76 7.78 -12.80
N ARG A 219 -5.82 7.06 -13.42
CA ARG A 219 -5.85 6.75 -14.87
C ARG A 219 -7.15 6.06 -15.32
N LEU A 220 -7.60 5.03 -14.62
CA LEU A 220 -8.84 4.31 -14.98
C LEU A 220 -10.06 5.23 -14.79
N ALA A 221 -10.14 5.94 -13.68
CA ALA A 221 -11.22 6.88 -13.41
C ALA A 221 -11.32 7.96 -14.49
N ARG A 222 -10.19 8.59 -14.84
CA ARG A 222 -10.15 9.61 -15.93
C ARG A 222 -10.58 9.02 -17.28
N SER A 223 -10.22 7.78 -17.59
CA SER A 223 -10.59 7.17 -18.87
C SER A 223 -12.10 6.94 -19.03
N ALA A 224 -12.83 6.89 -17.93
CA ALA A 224 -14.29 6.74 -17.88
C ALA A 224 -15.01 8.02 -17.43
N ALA A 225 -14.30 9.14 -17.29
CA ALA A 225 -14.82 10.39 -16.76
C ALA A 225 -15.59 10.21 -15.43
N LEU A 226 -15.04 9.41 -14.52
CA LEU A 226 -15.59 9.23 -13.19
C LEU A 226 -15.30 10.46 -12.33
N ASP A 227 -16.25 10.83 -11.49
CA ASP A 227 -16.03 11.88 -10.49
C ASP A 227 -14.91 11.46 -9.54
N TRP A 228 -14.04 12.43 -9.27
CA TRP A 228 -12.80 12.21 -8.57
C TRP A 228 -12.51 13.32 -7.57
N ASP A 229 -12.20 12.96 -6.35
CA ASP A 229 -11.63 13.86 -5.35
C ASP A 229 -10.23 13.36 -4.91
N CYS A 230 -10.11 12.65 -3.80
CA CYS A 230 -8.89 11.94 -3.39
C CYS A 230 -8.89 10.44 -3.80
N GLY A 231 -9.97 9.98 -4.40
CA GLY A 231 -10.25 8.66 -4.95
C GLY A 231 -11.44 8.72 -5.90
N ILE A 232 -11.98 7.59 -6.32
CA ILE A 232 -13.20 7.50 -7.12
C ILE A 232 -14.38 7.83 -6.20
N ALA A 233 -15.06 8.95 -6.46
CA ALA A 233 -16.24 9.34 -5.69
C ALA A 233 -17.37 8.31 -5.87
N VAL A 234 -17.91 7.80 -4.76
CA VAL A 234 -18.97 6.79 -4.77
C VAL A 234 -20.12 7.15 -3.85
N ASP A 235 -21.32 6.74 -4.26
CA ASP A 235 -22.52 6.82 -3.41
C ASP A 235 -22.43 5.78 -2.29
N PRO A 236 -22.49 6.18 -1.02
CA PRO A 236 -22.45 5.25 0.12
C PRO A 236 -23.62 4.27 0.18
N ALA A 237 -24.72 4.53 -0.53
CA ALA A 237 -25.85 3.59 -0.56
C ALA A 237 -25.62 2.39 -1.48
N THR A 238 -24.74 2.54 -2.48
CA THR A 238 -24.56 1.52 -3.53
C THR A 238 -23.11 1.20 -3.83
N MET A 239 -22.15 2.02 -3.38
CA MET A 239 -20.75 2.06 -3.83
C MET A 239 -20.63 2.34 -5.35
N GLY A 240 -21.67 2.87 -5.98
CA GLY A 240 -21.71 3.27 -7.38
C GLY A 240 -20.94 4.56 -7.63
N SER A 241 -20.24 4.63 -8.76
CA SER A 241 -19.59 5.85 -9.23
C SER A 241 -20.58 6.75 -9.99
N SER A 242 -20.10 7.89 -10.51
CA SER A 242 -20.90 8.80 -11.36
C SER A 242 -21.30 8.18 -12.71
N GLN A 243 -20.73 7.04 -13.11
CA GLN A 243 -21.11 6.32 -14.33
C GLN A 243 -21.91 5.06 -14.00
N PRO A 244 -23.08 4.87 -14.62
CA PRO A 244 -23.92 3.68 -14.40
C PRO A 244 -23.17 2.37 -14.65
N GLY A 245 -23.35 1.41 -13.74
CA GLY A 245 -22.72 0.08 -13.86
C GLY A 245 -21.26 0.04 -13.49
N ILE A 246 -20.66 1.16 -13.03
CA ILE A 246 -19.28 1.21 -12.51
C ILE A 246 -19.31 1.52 -11.02
N TYR A 247 -18.61 0.70 -10.25
CA TYR A 247 -18.54 0.75 -8.79
C TYR A 247 -17.09 0.81 -8.34
N ALA A 248 -16.83 1.28 -7.12
CA ALA A 248 -15.49 1.20 -6.53
C ALA A 248 -15.56 0.85 -5.04
N LEU A 249 -14.50 0.18 -4.53
CA LEU A 249 -14.34 -0.14 -3.12
C LEU A 249 -12.86 -0.20 -2.71
N GLY A 250 -12.62 -0.17 -1.41
CA GLY A 250 -11.27 -0.21 -0.83
C GLY A 250 -10.51 1.10 -1.02
N ASP A 251 -9.17 1.02 -1.06
CA ASP A 251 -8.28 2.19 -1.09
C ASP A 251 -8.44 3.10 -2.33
N CYS A 252 -9.19 2.68 -3.34
CA CYS A 252 -9.44 3.50 -4.51
C CYS A 252 -10.77 4.25 -4.46
N ALA A 253 -11.66 3.92 -3.51
CA ALA A 253 -12.96 4.57 -3.38
C ALA A 253 -12.91 5.73 -2.39
N SER A 254 -13.57 6.83 -2.73
CA SER A 254 -13.82 7.97 -1.86
C SER A 254 -15.30 8.01 -1.50
N VAL A 255 -15.59 7.96 -0.21
CA VAL A 255 -16.94 8.07 0.32
C VAL A 255 -17.07 9.39 1.07
N ALA A 256 -17.96 10.26 0.63
CA ALA A 256 -18.14 11.59 1.20
C ALA A 256 -16.81 12.37 1.34
N GLY A 257 -15.98 12.37 0.30
CA GLY A 257 -14.69 13.08 0.28
C GLY A 257 -13.56 12.41 1.06
N THR A 258 -13.76 11.20 1.56
CA THR A 258 -12.77 10.50 2.39
C THR A 258 -12.40 9.14 1.80
N VAL A 259 -11.10 8.88 1.65
CA VAL A 259 -10.55 7.57 1.30
C VAL A 259 -10.07 6.86 2.56
N SER A 260 -10.59 5.67 2.83
CA SER A 260 -10.11 4.83 3.94
C SER A 260 -9.11 3.79 3.43
N ARG A 261 -7.86 3.85 3.91
CA ARG A 261 -6.79 2.91 3.53
C ARG A 261 -6.57 1.84 4.59
N PHE A 262 -7.66 1.30 5.10
CA PHE A 262 -7.70 0.23 6.08
C PHE A 262 -8.52 -0.94 5.55
N ILE A 263 -8.23 -2.14 6.03
CA ILE A 263 -8.91 -3.37 5.58
C ILE A 263 -10.32 -3.50 6.16
N GLU A 264 -10.53 -3.02 7.39
CA GLU A 264 -11.82 -3.19 8.08
C GLU A 264 -13.02 -2.68 7.26
N PRO A 265 -12.99 -1.49 6.63
CA PRO A 265 -14.12 -0.99 5.87
C PRO A 265 -14.47 -1.80 4.62
N ILE A 266 -13.51 -2.51 4.03
CA ILE A 266 -13.65 -3.17 2.72
C ILE A 266 -14.77 -4.21 2.74
N SER A 267 -14.89 -5.00 3.78
CA SER A 267 -15.96 -6.03 3.88
C SER A 267 -17.36 -5.42 3.91
N ARG A 268 -17.54 -4.29 4.61
CA ARG A 268 -18.82 -3.57 4.66
C ARG A 268 -19.14 -2.89 3.32
N GLN A 269 -18.15 -2.28 2.69
CA GLN A 269 -18.27 -1.72 1.33
C GLN A 269 -18.67 -2.80 0.33
N ALA A 270 -18.00 -3.97 0.39
CA ALA A 270 -18.30 -5.10 -0.48
C ALA A 270 -19.73 -5.64 -0.28
N SER A 271 -20.22 -5.69 0.94
CA SER A 271 -21.60 -6.09 1.24
C SER A 271 -22.62 -5.12 0.67
N THR A 272 -22.41 -3.81 0.84
CA THR A 272 -23.26 -2.75 0.25
C THR A 272 -23.28 -2.85 -1.28
N LEU A 273 -22.11 -2.98 -1.89
CA LEU A 273 -21.96 -3.10 -3.33
C LEU A 273 -22.65 -4.37 -3.87
N ALA A 274 -22.44 -5.51 -3.22
CA ALA A 274 -23.03 -6.77 -3.65
C ALA A 274 -24.57 -6.71 -3.59
N ALA A 275 -25.14 -6.15 -2.52
CA ALA A 275 -26.59 -5.95 -2.40
C ALA A 275 -27.14 -5.07 -3.53
N ALA A 276 -26.44 -3.96 -3.85
CA ALA A 276 -26.82 -3.06 -4.94
C ALA A 276 -26.80 -3.76 -6.31
N ILE A 277 -25.76 -4.54 -6.60
CA ILE A 277 -25.66 -5.28 -7.88
C ILE A 277 -26.72 -6.38 -8.00
N CYS A 278 -27.06 -7.05 -6.89
CA CYS A 278 -28.04 -8.13 -6.85
C CYS A 278 -29.49 -7.63 -6.78
N GLY A 279 -29.73 -6.32 -6.71
CA GLY A 279 -31.08 -5.75 -6.55
C GLY A 279 -31.70 -6.02 -5.18
N CYS A 280 -30.88 -6.37 -4.17
CA CYS A 280 -31.32 -6.49 -2.80
C CYS A 280 -31.37 -5.09 -2.15
N GLN A 281 -32.11 -4.95 -1.06
CA GLN A 281 -32.12 -3.71 -0.31
C GLN A 281 -30.73 -3.49 0.35
N PRO A 282 -29.89 -2.54 -0.12
CA PRO A 282 -28.55 -2.37 0.40
C PRO A 282 -28.57 -1.70 1.76
N LEU A 283 -27.71 -2.17 2.66
CA LEU A 283 -27.36 -1.40 3.84
C LEU A 283 -26.41 -0.29 3.40
N ARG A 284 -26.80 0.97 3.63
CA ARG A 284 -25.93 2.12 3.35
C ARG A 284 -24.60 1.96 4.09
N TYR A 285 -23.50 2.10 3.38
CA TYR A 285 -22.19 2.11 4.00
C TYR A 285 -22.03 3.39 4.84
N GLU A 286 -21.63 3.21 6.08
CA GLU A 286 -21.30 4.29 7.00
C GLU A 286 -19.81 4.22 7.33
N SER A 287 -19.10 5.32 7.16
CA SER A 287 -17.74 5.44 7.64
C SER A 287 -17.71 5.42 9.17
N ARG A 288 -16.83 4.62 9.73
CA ARG A 288 -16.63 4.52 11.19
C ARG A 288 -15.17 4.80 11.51
N PRO A 289 -14.88 5.40 12.66
CA PRO A 289 -13.50 5.52 13.12
C PRO A 289 -12.84 4.15 13.19
N VAL A 290 -11.68 4.03 12.56
CA VAL A 290 -10.90 2.78 12.53
C VAL A 290 -9.85 2.84 13.64
N VAL A 291 -9.83 1.85 14.51
CA VAL A 291 -8.73 1.70 15.47
C VAL A 291 -7.46 1.28 14.72
N VAL A 292 -6.42 2.10 14.82
CA VAL A 292 -5.15 1.87 14.15
C VAL A 292 -4.23 1.06 15.06
N ARG A 293 -3.77 -0.08 14.57
CA ARG A 293 -2.78 -0.92 15.27
C ARG A 293 -1.45 -0.80 14.58
N VAL A 294 -0.46 -0.23 15.27
CA VAL A 294 0.94 -0.24 14.85
C VAL A 294 1.54 -1.58 15.27
N LYS A 295 1.97 -2.36 14.29
CA LYS A 295 2.34 -3.78 14.48
C LYS A 295 3.83 -3.96 14.80
N THR A 296 4.54 -2.91 15.22
CA THR A 296 5.94 -3.00 15.63
C THR A 296 6.09 -4.00 16.79
N SER A 297 6.89 -5.04 16.60
CA SER A 297 7.04 -6.11 17.61
C SER A 297 7.71 -5.61 18.88
N SER A 298 8.57 -4.61 18.79
CA SER A 298 9.26 -4.01 19.94
C SER A 298 8.35 -3.07 20.77
N CYS A 299 7.34 -2.47 20.14
CA CYS A 299 6.40 -1.54 20.77
C CYS A 299 5.05 -1.56 20.03
N PRO A 300 4.19 -2.56 20.27
CA PRO A 300 2.85 -2.57 19.69
C PRO A 300 2.00 -1.44 20.24
N LEU A 301 1.44 -0.59 19.36
CA LEU A 301 0.58 0.52 19.78
C LEU A 301 -0.82 0.34 19.22
N THR A 302 -1.79 0.82 20.00
CA THR A 302 -3.18 0.95 19.56
C THR A 302 -3.56 2.42 19.63
N LEU A 303 -3.85 3.01 18.48
CA LEU A 303 -4.07 4.44 18.31
C LEU A 303 -5.51 4.71 17.87
N PRO A 304 -6.09 5.85 18.29
CA PRO A 304 -7.39 6.26 17.76
C PRO A 304 -7.28 6.47 16.24
N GLY A 305 -8.37 6.19 15.54
CA GLY A 305 -8.42 6.41 14.10
C GLY A 305 -8.19 7.88 13.77
N ALA A 306 -7.16 8.16 13.02
CA ALA A 306 -7.02 9.47 12.39
C ALA A 306 -7.89 9.46 11.13
N THR A 307 -8.64 10.53 10.91
CA THR A 307 -9.24 10.83 9.61
C THR A 307 -8.08 11.06 8.64
N LEU A 308 -7.99 10.24 7.60
CA LEU A 308 -6.92 10.31 6.59
C LEU A 308 -7.20 11.40 5.59
#